data_c99eaebe022c585c5337d5763e7928ce
#
_entry.id   c99eaebe022c585c5337d5763e7928ce
#
_cell.length_a   1.000
_cell.length_b   1.000
_cell.length_c   1.000
_cell.angle_alpha   90.00
_cell.angle_beta   90.00
_cell.angle_gamma   90.00
#
_symmetry.space_group_name_H-M   'P 1'
#
loop_
_entity.id
_entity.type
_entity.pdbx_description
1 polymer ?
#
loop_
_entity_poly.entity_id
_entity_poly.type
_entity_poly.pdbx_seq_one_letter_code
_entity_poly.pdbx_strand_id
1 'polypeptide(L)'
;MIKRYLLAPGPTPVPPEVALRMAEPMIHHRTPEFSKIFAEVRMGLRKLFQTSEEVLMLAASGTGAMEAAVVNLLAPADRVLVVNGGKFGERWSRICEAYGVQVEEIRVAWGEAVRADAVKQALGRFPDVKAVFVQASETSTTAVHPVEEIAALTRDRDVLLVVDGITAVGVYDLPMDRWGIDVLITGSQKALMLPPGLGCIALSSRAWKRAEERRLPAFYFDLKRERKNHADNTTAYTPAVSLVIGLHSVLGMLEAEGLPNVFARHARLAEATRSAVRALGLRLLAPAAPSPAATGLFLPEGIEGGKLAKYLRDRMGVT
;
A
#
# COMPACT_ATOMS: atom_id res chain seq x y z
N MET A 1 21.78 13.27 24.74
CA MET A 1 21.15 12.95 23.42
C MET A 1 19.63 12.95 23.61
N ILE A 2 18.87 13.71 22.84
CA ILE A 2 17.40 13.65 22.88
C ILE A 2 16.98 12.34 22.20
N LYS A 3 16.17 11.51 22.88
CA LYS A 3 15.58 10.32 22.29
C LYS A 3 14.67 10.75 21.13
N ARG A 4 14.81 10.13 19.96
CA ARG A 4 14.01 10.45 18.79
C ARG A 4 12.86 9.45 18.62
N TYR A 5 11.67 9.96 18.34
CA TYR A 5 10.47 9.18 18.08
C TYR A 5 9.94 9.51 16.68
N LEU A 6 9.87 8.50 15.84
CA LEU A 6 9.29 8.61 14.52
C LEU A 6 7.83 8.15 14.60
N LEU A 7 6.89 9.10 14.68
CA LEU A 7 5.44 8.86 14.80
C LEU A 7 4.67 9.21 13.52
N ALA A 8 5.40 9.58 12.45
CA ALA A 8 4.79 9.79 11.15
C ALA A 8 4.16 8.48 10.63
N PRO A 9 3.10 8.56 9.79
CA PRO A 9 2.46 7.36 9.21
C PRO A 9 3.36 6.60 8.21
N GLY A 10 4.60 7.01 8.07
CA GLY A 10 5.67 6.37 7.31
C GLY A 10 6.66 7.42 6.76
N PRO A 11 7.96 7.08 6.67
CA PRO A 11 8.51 5.77 7.04
C PRO A 11 8.37 5.47 8.53
N THR A 12 8.24 4.19 8.87
CA THR A 12 8.15 3.70 10.26
C THR A 12 9.53 3.34 10.80
N PRO A 13 9.71 3.26 12.14
CA PRO A 13 10.94 2.75 12.72
C PRO A 13 11.26 1.33 12.23
N VAL A 14 12.55 1.07 11.99
CA VAL A 14 13.06 -0.28 11.67
C VAL A 14 13.40 -0.97 12.99
N PRO A 15 12.91 -2.20 13.25
CA PRO A 15 13.32 -2.95 14.44
C PRO A 15 14.84 -3.17 14.48
N PRO A 16 15.49 -3.06 15.65
CA PRO A 16 16.95 -3.21 15.76
C PRO A 16 17.48 -4.51 15.19
N GLU A 17 16.81 -5.63 15.43
CA GLU A 17 17.17 -6.94 14.90
C GLU A 17 17.10 -7.00 13.36
N VAL A 18 16.14 -6.33 12.76
CA VAL A 18 16.02 -6.23 11.29
C VAL A 18 17.15 -5.35 10.73
N ALA A 19 17.46 -4.23 11.41
CA ALA A 19 18.54 -3.35 11.00
C ALA A 19 19.89 -4.07 11.06
N LEU A 20 20.16 -4.86 12.11
CA LEU A 20 21.37 -5.67 12.25
C LEU A 20 21.45 -6.73 11.15
N ARG A 21 20.34 -7.40 10.84
CA ARG A 21 20.29 -8.39 9.76
C ARG A 21 20.59 -7.78 8.39
N MET A 22 20.12 -6.57 8.14
CA MET A 22 20.41 -5.83 6.91
C MET A 22 21.85 -5.33 6.81
N ALA A 23 22.55 -5.19 7.95
CA ALA A 23 23.94 -4.77 8.03
C ALA A 23 24.95 -5.93 7.89
N GLU A 24 24.51 -7.17 7.82
CA GLU A 24 25.38 -8.31 7.54
C GLU A 24 26.10 -8.18 6.19
N PRO A 25 27.23 -8.87 5.99
CA PRO A 25 27.93 -8.85 4.71
C PRO A 25 27.00 -9.21 3.55
N MET A 26 27.03 -8.38 2.51
CA MET A 26 26.14 -8.55 1.35
C MET A 26 26.45 -9.84 0.59
N ILE A 27 25.45 -10.66 0.38
CA ILE A 27 25.50 -11.83 -0.49
C ILE A 27 25.12 -11.45 -1.93
N HIS A 28 25.67 -12.17 -2.91
CA HIS A 28 25.36 -11.89 -4.30
C HIS A 28 23.98 -12.49 -4.67
N HIS A 29 23.15 -11.68 -5.31
CA HIS A 29 21.75 -12.02 -5.64
C HIS A 29 21.54 -13.20 -6.61
N ARG A 30 22.62 -13.76 -7.19
CA ARG A 30 22.55 -14.93 -8.07
C ARG A 30 23.16 -16.18 -7.41
N THR A 31 23.23 -16.21 -6.09
CA THR A 31 23.68 -17.38 -5.35
C THR A 31 22.50 -18.25 -4.90
N PRO A 32 22.70 -19.58 -4.70
CA PRO A 32 21.66 -20.44 -4.13
C PRO A 32 21.17 -19.95 -2.77
N GLU A 33 22.03 -19.35 -1.97
CA GLU A 33 21.70 -18.76 -0.65
C GLU A 33 20.65 -17.67 -0.79
N PHE A 34 20.89 -16.69 -1.69
CA PHE A 34 19.91 -15.63 -1.94
C PHE A 34 18.60 -16.19 -2.53
N SER A 35 18.69 -17.13 -3.48
CA SER A 35 17.50 -17.75 -4.09
C SER A 35 16.61 -18.44 -3.05
N LYS A 36 17.22 -19.05 -2.02
CA LYS A 36 16.47 -19.65 -0.90
C LYS A 36 15.74 -18.57 -0.08
N ILE A 37 16.45 -17.54 0.34
CA ILE A 37 15.86 -16.40 1.07
C ILE A 37 14.72 -15.77 0.25
N PHE A 38 14.95 -15.56 -1.04
CA PHE A 38 13.97 -14.97 -1.95
C PHE A 38 12.70 -15.84 -2.06
N ALA A 39 12.85 -17.16 -2.14
CA ALA A 39 11.72 -18.09 -2.15
C ALA A 39 10.90 -18.02 -0.86
N GLU A 40 11.56 -17.95 0.30
CA GLU A 40 10.91 -17.82 1.61
C GLU A 40 10.17 -16.49 1.73
N VAL A 41 10.76 -15.38 1.25
CA VAL A 41 10.11 -14.06 1.18
C VAL A 41 8.86 -14.10 0.30
N ARG A 42 8.91 -14.72 -0.88
CA ARG A 42 7.75 -14.89 -1.76
C ARG A 42 6.60 -15.60 -1.06
N MET A 43 6.88 -16.70 -0.35
CA MET A 43 5.87 -17.43 0.44
C MET A 43 5.28 -16.56 1.56
N GLY A 44 6.11 -15.84 2.29
CA GLY A 44 5.67 -14.93 3.34
C GLY A 44 4.80 -13.78 2.82
N LEU A 45 5.14 -13.20 1.67
CA LEU A 45 4.35 -12.15 1.03
C LEU A 45 2.98 -12.67 0.58
N ARG A 46 2.87 -13.88 0.02
CA ARG A 46 1.58 -14.49 -0.32
C ARG A 46 0.68 -14.62 0.90
N LYS A 47 1.23 -15.08 2.04
CA LYS A 47 0.50 -15.15 3.31
C LYS A 47 0.01 -13.77 3.75
N LEU A 48 0.88 -12.76 3.67
CA LEU A 48 0.58 -11.39 4.07
C LEU A 48 -0.51 -10.75 3.21
N PHE A 49 -0.47 -10.98 1.89
CA PHE A 49 -1.48 -10.49 0.93
C PHE A 49 -2.75 -11.36 0.91
N GLN A 50 -2.70 -12.52 1.57
CA GLN A 50 -3.75 -13.53 1.58
C GLN A 50 -4.18 -13.89 0.15
N THR A 51 -3.19 -14.27 -0.67
CA THR A 51 -3.37 -14.60 -2.08
C THR A 51 -2.59 -15.87 -2.46
N SER A 52 -3.14 -16.62 -3.39
CA SER A 52 -2.47 -17.71 -4.08
C SER A 52 -1.54 -17.23 -5.21
N GLU A 53 -1.73 -15.99 -5.63
CA GLU A 53 -0.97 -15.38 -6.71
C GLU A 53 0.46 -14.98 -6.28
N GLU A 54 1.31 -14.73 -7.26
CA GLU A 54 2.66 -14.24 -7.00
C GLU A 54 2.66 -12.77 -6.59
N VAL A 55 3.39 -12.44 -5.52
CA VAL A 55 3.62 -11.05 -5.11
C VAL A 55 5.01 -10.64 -5.59
N LEU A 56 5.05 -9.76 -6.58
CA LEU A 56 6.30 -9.27 -7.17
C LEU A 56 6.91 -8.17 -6.30
N MET A 57 8.23 -8.21 -6.17
CA MET A 57 9.02 -7.21 -5.45
C MET A 57 9.78 -6.34 -6.45
N LEU A 58 9.55 -5.04 -6.40
CA LEU A 58 10.18 -4.04 -7.24
C LEU A 58 11.16 -3.20 -6.39
N ALA A 59 12.36 -2.98 -6.87
CA ALA A 59 13.30 -2.04 -6.25
C ALA A 59 12.79 -0.60 -6.50
N ALA A 60 11.76 -0.20 -5.75
CA ALA A 60 11.04 1.06 -5.92
C ALA A 60 10.31 1.45 -4.63
N SER A 61 9.76 2.65 -4.57
CA SER A 61 8.76 3.00 -3.55
C SER A 61 7.39 2.41 -3.88
N GLY A 62 6.42 2.51 -2.96
CA GLY A 62 5.03 2.18 -3.27
C GLY A 62 4.47 2.95 -4.48
N THR A 63 4.93 4.18 -4.72
CA THR A 63 4.56 4.95 -5.93
C THR A 63 5.05 4.26 -7.21
N GLY A 64 6.22 3.62 -7.19
CA GLY A 64 6.67 2.79 -8.33
C GLY A 64 5.77 1.57 -8.57
N ALA A 65 5.24 0.95 -7.50
CA ALA A 65 4.25 -0.12 -7.64
C ALA A 65 2.90 0.40 -8.20
N MET A 66 2.47 1.62 -7.82
CA MET A 66 1.32 2.29 -8.42
C MET A 66 1.52 2.51 -9.93
N GLU A 67 2.66 3.06 -10.31
CA GLU A 67 3.02 3.28 -11.71
C GLU A 67 3.11 1.96 -12.48
N ALA A 68 3.72 0.92 -11.89
CA ALA A 68 3.76 -0.42 -12.47
C ALA A 68 2.36 -0.99 -12.76
N ALA A 69 1.38 -0.77 -11.88
CA ALA A 69 0.00 -1.17 -12.15
C ALA A 69 -0.56 -0.46 -13.40
N VAL A 70 -0.41 0.87 -13.48
CA VAL A 70 -0.93 1.66 -14.62
C VAL A 70 -0.32 1.20 -15.93
N VAL A 71 1.02 1.15 -16.03
CA VAL A 71 1.71 0.86 -17.31
C VAL A 71 1.55 -0.58 -17.79
N ASN A 72 1.19 -1.52 -16.92
CA ASN A 72 0.97 -2.91 -17.32
C ASN A 72 -0.48 -3.26 -17.61
N LEU A 73 -1.45 -2.49 -17.10
CA LEU A 73 -2.87 -2.85 -17.15
C LEU A 73 -3.70 -1.99 -18.10
N LEU A 74 -3.20 -0.80 -18.46
CA LEU A 74 -3.96 0.18 -19.21
C LEU A 74 -3.33 0.49 -20.56
N ALA A 75 -4.14 1.05 -21.45
CA ALA A 75 -3.73 1.63 -22.72
C ALA A 75 -3.96 3.14 -22.74
N PRO A 76 -3.30 3.92 -23.61
CA PRO A 76 -3.64 5.32 -23.83
C PRO A 76 -5.13 5.45 -24.20
N ALA A 77 -5.78 6.45 -23.66
CA ALA A 77 -7.21 6.72 -23.79
C ALA A 77 -8.18 5.73 -23.10
N ASP A 78 -7.67 4.68 -22.41
CA ASP A 78 -8.53 3.91 -21.50
C ASP A 78 -9.12 4.84 -20.44
N ARG A 79 -10.36 4.55 -20.01
CA ARG A 79 -11.03 5.29 -18.95
C ARG A 79 -10.96 4.53 -17.64
N VAL A 80 -10.70 5.25 -16.55
CA VAL A 80 -10.63 4.71 -15.19
C VAL A 80 -11.44 5.55 -14.21
N LEU A 81 -11.93 4.92 -13.14
CA LEU A 81 -12.45 5.61 -11.96
C LEU A 81 -11.37 5.69 -10.90
N VAL A 82 -11.21 6.85 -10.30
CA VAL A 82 -10.29 7.05 -9.18
C VAL A 82 -11.06 7.60 -7.98
N VAL A 83 -11.00 6.88 -6.86
CA VAL A 83 -11.49 7.41 -5.58
C VAL A 83 -10.46 8.44 -5.08
N ASN A 84 -10.85 9.70 -5.09
CA ASN A 84 -10.00 10.81 -4.65
C ASN A 84 -10.51 11.36 -3.31
N GLY A 85 -10.05 10.74 -2.20
CA GLY A 85 -10.33 11.16 -0.83
C GLY A 85 -9.15 11.85 -0.14
N GLY A 86 -8.05 12.09 -0.88
CA GLY A 86 -6.84 12.72 -0.35
C GLY A 86 -5.65 12.65 -1.30
N LYS A 87 -4.45 12.83 -0.74
CA LYS A 87 -3.21 12.96 -1.52
C LYS A 87 -2.81 11.68 -2.29
N PHE A 88 -3.22 10.51 -1.81
CA PHE A 88 -2.88 9.25 -2.49
C PHE A 88 -3.91 8.92 -3.57
N GLY A 89 -5.18 9.32 -3.40
CA GLY A 89 -6.15 9.34 -4.48
C GLY A 89 -5.74 10.27 -5.61
N GLU A 90 -5.37 11.51 -5.29
CA GLU A 90 -4.83 12.47 -6.26
C GLU A 90 -3.61 11.92 -7.02
N ARG A 91 -2.77 11.11 -6.35
CA ARG A 91 -1.59 10.51 -6.98
C ARG A 91 -1.97 9.51 -8.06
N TRP A 92 -2.99 8.68 -7.85
CA TRP A 92 -3.49 7.78 -8.89
C TRP A 92 -3.94 8.54 -10.14
N SER A 93 -4.73 9.62 -9.96
CA SER A 93 -5.14 10.47 -11.07
C SER A 93 -3.94 10.98 -11.86
N ARG A 94 -2.94 11.54 -11.18
CA ARG A 94 -1.74 12.09 -11.81
C ARG A 94 -0.90 11.04 -12.55
N ILE A 95 -0.77 9.83 -12.00
CA ILE A 95 -0.07 8.74 -12.68
C ILE A 95 -0.84 8.34 -13.94
N CYS A 96 -2.15 8.13 -13.86
CA CYS A 96 -2.98 7.78 -15.00
C CYS A 96 -2.89 8.85 -16.11
N GLU A 97 -3.02 10.13 -15.76
CA GLU A 97 -2.92 11.25 -16.69
C GLU A 97 -1.55 11.33 -17.38
N ALA A 98 -0.45 11.05 -16.64
CA ALA A 98 0.90 11.04 -17.19
C ALA A 98 1.09 10.01 -18.32
N TYR A 99 0.27 8.96 -18.32
CA TYR A 99 0.27 7.91 -19.35
C TYR A 99 -0.88 8.03 -20.36
N GLY A 100 -1.57 9.17 -20.39
CA GLY A 100 -2.66 9.44 -21.34
C GLY A 100 -3.94 8.66 -21.08
N VAL A 101 -4.13 8.17 -19.85
CA VAL A 101 -5.35 7.49 -19.40
C VAL A 101 -6.37 8.53 -18.95
N GLN A 102 -7.64 8.35 -19.35
CA GLN A 102 -8.73 9.25 -18.97
C GLN A 102 -9.22 8.95 -17.56
N VAL A 103 -9.22 9.97 -16.70
CA VAL A 103 -9.58 9.82 -15.29
C VAL A 103 -10.94 10.45 -14.99
N GLU A 104 -11.84 9.65 -14.42
CA GLU A 104 -13.09 10.12 -13.80
C GLU A 104 -12.93 10.02 -12.28
N GLU A 105 -12.91 11.16 -11.60
CA GLU A 105 -12.73 11.19 -10.16
C GLU A 105 -14.04 11.07 -9.39
N ILE A 106 -14.06 10.15 -8.42
CA ILE A 106 -15.08 10.13 -7.36
C ILE A 106 -14.48 10.88 -6.17
N ARG A 107 -14.80 12.18 -6.09
CA ARG A 107 -14.29 13.06 -5.04
C ARG A 107 -14.97 12.78 -3.71
N VAL A 108 -14.16 12.62 -2.66
CA VAL A 108 -14.60 12.36 -1.30
C VAL A 108 -14.07 13.49 -0.41
N ALA A 109 -14.89 13.96 0.51
CA ALA A 109 -14.45 14.97 1.46
C ALA A 109 -13.34 14.41 2.38
N TRP A 110 -12.41 15.26 2.76
CA TRP A 110 -11.29 14.84 3.63
C TRP A 110 -11.80 14.30 4.97
N GLY A 111 -11.34 13.11 5.32
CA GLY A 111 -11.75 12.40 6.53
C GLY A 111 -13.00 11.53 6.36
N GLU A 112 -13.60 11.52 5.18
CA GLU A 112 -14.73 10.65 4.86
C GLU A 112 -14.29 9.44 4.05
N ALA A 113 -15.07 8.35 4.13
CA ALA A 113 -14.95 7.20 3.24
C ALA A 113 -15.81 7.39 1.99
N VAL A 114 -15.36 6.87 0.85
CA VAL A 114 -16.21 6.76 -0.32
C VAL A 114 -17.40 5.85 -0.02
N ARG A 115 -18.57 6.19 -0.51
CA ARG A 115 -19.75 5.31 -0.44
C ARG A 115 -19.71 4.34 -1.62
N ALA A 116 -19.94 3.05 -1.37
CA ALA A 116 -20.01 2.05 -2.44
C ALA A 116 -21.05 2.41 -3.51
N ASP A 117 -22.18 3.01 -3.12
CA ASP A 117 -23.20 3.51 -4.05
C ASP A 117 -22.66 4.59 -5.01
N ALA A 118 -21.75 5.45 -4.59
CA ALA A 118 -21.13 6.43 -5.49
C ALA A 118 -20.28 5.75 -6.58
N VAL A 119 -19.55 4.69 -6.20
CA VAL A 119 -18.79 3.87 -7.15
C VAL A 119 -19.75 3.15 -8.11
N LYS A 120 -20.84 2.56 -7.61
CA LYS A 120 -21.87 1.90 -8.42
C LYS A 120 -22.49 2.85 -9.44
N GLN A 121 -22.83 4.07 -9.03
CA GLN A 121 -23.38 5.10 -9.91
C GLN A 121 -22.38 5.51 -11.00
N ALA A 122 -21.10 5.70 -10.62
CA ALA A 122 -20.04 6.04 -11.57
C ALA A 122 -19.81 4.91 -12.60
N LEU A 123 -19.80 3.65 -12.17
CA LEU A 123 -19.74 2.48 -13.06
C LEU A 123 -20.94 2.36 -14.00
N GLY A 124 -22.10 2.84 -13.58
CA GLY A 124 -23.29 2.91 -14.45
C GLY A 124 -23.21 4.06 -15.45
N ARG A 125 -22.61 5.18 -15.06
CA ARG A 125 -22.45 6.36 -15.92
C ARG A 125 -21.35 6.17 -16.98
N PHE A 126 -20.30 5.42 -16.66
CA PHE A 126 -19.15 5.18 -17.53
C PHE A 126 -18.96 3.68 -17.77
N PRO A 127 -19.72 3.07 -18.69
CA PRO A 127 -19.69 1.62 -18.91
C PRO A 127 -18.40 1.11 -19.58
N ASP A 128 -17.58 2.01 -20.12
CA ASP A 128 -16.30 1.75 -20.78
C ASP A 128 -15.08 1.76 -19.82
N VAL A 129 -15.31 1.99 -18.52
CA VAL A 129 -14.27 1.98 -17.50
C VAL A 129 -13.51 0.65 -17.46
N LYS A 130 -12.17 0.73 -17.41
CA LYS A 130 -11.29 -0.43 -17.37
C LYS A 130 -10.84 -0.81 -15.97
N ALA A 131 -10.74 0.16 -15.06
CA ALA A 131 -10.33 -0.08 -13.68
C ALA A 131 -10.94 0.94 -12.71
N VAL A 132 -11.11 0.50 -11.46
CA VAL A 132 -11.39 1.35 -10.30
C VAL A 132 -10.14 1.36 -9.43
N PHE A 133 -9.61 2.55 -9.14
CA PHE A 133 -8.48 2.76 -8.25
C PHE A 133 -8.98 3.29 -6.90
N VAL A 134 -8.57 2.64 -5.81
CA VAL A 134 -8.95 3.03 -4.45
C VAL A 134 -7.80 2.79 -3.47
N GLN A 135 -7.67 3.66 -2.47
CA GLN A 135 -6.80 3.42 -1.32
C GLN A 135 -7.58 2.63 -0.27
N ALA A 136 -7.05 1.52 0.21
CA ALA A 136 -7.67 0.81 1.34
C ALA A 136 -7.67 1.71 2.60
N SER A 137 -6.58 2.48 2.78
CA SER A 137 -6.48 3.53 3.80
C SER A 137 -5.83 4.77 3.18
N GLU A 138 -6.59 5.86 3.09
CA GLU A 138 -6.06 7.15 2.64
C GLU A 138 -5.25 7.81 3.78
N THR A 139 -3.94 7.69 3.70
CA THR A 139 -3.03 8.11 4.78
C THR A 139 -3.14 9.60 5.11
N SER A 140 -3.36 10.46 4.11
CA SER A 140 -3.40 11.91 4.30
C SER A 140 -4.62 12.40 5.08
N THR A 141 -5.68 11.59 5.09
CA THR A 141 -6.94 11.90 5.79
C THR A 141 -7.28 10.87 6.87
N THR A 142 -6.49 9.80 6.97
CA THR A 142 -6.67 8.69 7.91
C THR A 142 -8.03 7.98 7.82
N ALA A 143 -8.66 8.02 6.65
CA ALA A 143 -9.93 7.34 6.37
C ALA A 143 -9.71 5.98 5.72
N VAL A 144 -10.51 4.98 6.10
CA VAL A 144 -10.58 3.65 5.45
C VAL A 144 -11.71 3.66 4.45
N HIS A 145 -11.44 3.18 3.23
CA HIS A 145 -12.46 2.99 2.21
C HIS A 145 -13.01 1.55 2.20
N PRO A 146 -14.29 1.33 1.82
CA PRO A 146 -14.96 0.02 1.89
C PRO A 146 -14.54 -0.86 0.69
N VAL A 147 -13.30 -1.37 0.70
CA VAL A 147 -12.72 -2.14 -0.41
C VAL A 147 -13.54 -3.39 -0.73
N GLU A 148 -14.04 -4.12 0.27
CA GLU A 148 -14.85 -5.34 0.07
C GLU A 148 -16.14 -5.04 -0.69
N GLU A 149 -16.84 -3.96 -0.31
CA GLU A 149 -18.07 -3.53 -0.98
C GLU A 149 -17.81 -3.10 -2.43
N ILE A 150 -16.68 -2.39 -2.66
CA ILE A 150 -16.25 -1.97 -4.01
C ILE A 150 -15.87 -3.20 -4.86
N ALA A 151 -15.17 -4.18 -4.27
CA ALA A 151 -14.81 -5.42 -4.95
C ALA A 151 -16.04 -6.19 -5.43
N ALA A 152 -17.09 -6.24 -4.63
CA ALA A 152 -18.35 -6.85 -5.02
C ALA A 152 -18.99 -6.17 -6.27
N LEU A 153 -18.73 -4.87 -6.50
CA LEU A 153 -19.24 -4.15 -7.66
C LEU A 153 -18.45 -4.42 -8.95
N THR A 154 -17.20 -4.83 -8.85
CA THR A 154 -16.30 -5.05 -10.01
C THR A 154 -16.13 -6.52 -10.38
N ARG A 155 -16.40 -7.44 -9.45
CA ARG A 155 -16.14 -8.88 -9.57
C ARG A 155 -16.70 -9.51 -10.85
N ASP A 156 -17.93 -9.20 -11.21
CA ASP A 156 -18.65 -9.78 -12.35
C ASP A 156 -18.65 -8.86 -13.58
N ARG A 157 -17.74 -7.89 -13.64
CA ARG A 157 -17.58 -6.92 -14.73
C ARG A 157 -16.21 -7.04 -15.38
N ASP A 158 -16.05 -6.58 -16.61
CA ASP A 158 -14.73 -6.39 -17.25
C ASP A 158 -14.06 -5.09 -16.74
N VAL A 159 -14.02 -4.93 -15.43
CA VAL A 159 -13.45 -3.78 -14.71
C VAL A 159 -12.54 -4.32 -13.62
N LEU A 160 -11.28 -3.93 -13.61
CA LEU A 160 -10.34 -4.34 -12.57
C LEU A 160 -10.48 -3.48 -11.31
N LEU A 161 -10.31 -4.08 -10.14
CA LEU A 161 -10.15 -3.35 -8.88
C LEU A 161 -8.67 -3.27 -8.50
N VAL A 162 -8.13 -2.06 -8.50
CA VAL A 162 -6.73 -1.76 -8.14
C VAL A 162 -6.71 -1.07 -6.77
N VAL A 163 -6.11 -1.73 -5.79
CA VAL A 163 -6.11 -1.29 -4.40
C VAL A 163 -4.71 -0.87 -3.97
N ASP A 164 -4.60 0.39 -3.57
CA ASP A 164 -3.45 0.87 -2.80
C ASP A 164 -3.61 0.41 -1.34
N GLY A 165 -2.88 -0.65 -0.98
CA GLY A 165 -2.78 -1.20 0.35
C GLY A 165 -1.52 -0.75 1.11
N ILE A 166 -0.82 0.31 0.65
CA ILE A 166 0.48 0.73 1.20
C ILE A 166 0.42 0.94 2.73
N THR A 167 -0.64 1.54 3.24
CA THR A 167 -0.83 1.73 4.69
C THR A 167 -1.84 0.77 5.31
N ALA A 168 -2.27 -0.26 4.59
CA ALA A 168 -3.28 -1.22 5.02
C ALA A 168 -2.73 -2.65 5.17
N VAL A 169 -1.97 -3.13 4.19
CA VAL A 169 -1.38 -4.48 4.21
C VAL A 169 -0.48 -4.64 5.43
N GLY A 170 -0.77 -5.66 6.24
CA GLY A 170 -0.09 -5.92 7.51
C GLY A 170 -0.61 -5.10 8.69
N VAL A 171 -1.65 -4.27 8.52
CA VAL A 171 -2.28 -3.49 9.60
C VAL A 171 -3.66 -4.02 9.96
N TYR A 172 -4.47 -4.36 8.99
CA TYR A 172 -5.79 -4.95 9.17
C TYR A 172 -6.08 -5.97 8.04
N ASP A 173 -7.13 -6.75 8.24
CA ASP A 173 -7.50 -7.81 7.29
C ASP A 173 -7.86 -7.23 5.92
N LEU A 174 -7.08 -7.61 4.89
CA LEU A 174 -7.27 -7.16 3.51
C LEU A 174 -7.00 -8.36 2.57
N PRO A 175 -7.88 -9.37 2.59
CA PRO A 175 -7.66 -10.64 1.92
C PRO A 175 -7.91 -10.51 0.41
N MET A 176 -6.84 -10.44 -0.36
CA MET A 176 -6.88 -10.18 -1.80
C MET A 176 -7.83 -11.13 -2.54
N ASP A 177 -7.61 -12.45 -2.39
CA ASP A 177 -8.38 -13.46 -3.13
C ASP A 177 -9.84 -13.52 -2.68
N ARG A 178 -10.08 -13.50 -1.36
CA ARG A 178 -11.43 -13.61 -0.79
C ARG A 178 -12.34 -12.46 -1.22
N TRP A 179 -11.80 -11.25 -1.26
CA TRP A 179 -12.58 -10.08 -1.70
C TRP A 179 -12.63 -9.93 -3.21
N GLY A 180 -11.72 -10.57 -3.96
CA GLY A 180 -11.63 -10.44 -5.41
C GLY A 180 -10.97 -9.14 -5.84
N ILE A 181 -9.95 -8.72 -5.11
CA ILE A 181 -9.09 -7.59 -5.50
C ILE A 181 -8.22 -8.04 -6.68
N ASP A 182 -8.20 -7.26 -7.76
CA ASP A 182 -7.43 -7.62 -8.94
C ASP A 182 -5.96 -7.22 -8.85
N VAL A 183 -5.68 -6.10 -8.20
CA VAL A 183 -4.32 -5.65 -7.94
C VAL A 183 -4.23 -5.10 -6.51
N LEU A 184 -3.28 -5.61 -5.76
CA LEU A 184 -2.98 -5.11 -4.42
C LEU A 184 -1.51 -4.71 -4.35
N ILE A 185 -1.24 -3.51 -3.83
CA ILE A 185 0.12 -3.00 -3.68
C ILE A 185 0.45 -2.63 -2.23
N THR A 186 1.74 -2.73 -1.88
CA THR A 186 2.26 -2.17 -0.62
C THR A 186 3.69 -1.66 -0.80
N GLY A 187 4.26 -1.08 0.27
CA GLY A 187 5.62 -0.56 0.30
C GLY A 187 6.35 -0.89 1.58
N SER A 188 7.67 -1.05 1.50
CA SER A 188 8.52 -1.52 2.59
C SER A 188 8.51 -0.65 3.85
N GLN A 189 8.31 0.67 3.71
CA GLN A 189 8.47 1.66 4.79
C GLN A 189 7.22 1.87 5.65
N LYS A 190 6.24 0.97 5.58
CA LYS A 190 4.97 1.01 6.35
C LYS A 190 4.93 -0.16 7.35
N ALA A 191 3.89 -0.97 7.34
CA ALA A 191 3.78 -2.11 8.25
C ALA A 191 4.88 -3.16 8.10
N LEU A 192 5.60 -3.15 6.97
CA LEU A 192 6.78 -3.99 6.79
C LEU A 192 8.03 -3.47 7.53
N MET A 193 7.97 -2.32 8.19
CA MET A 193 9.00 -1.81 9.12
C MET A 193 10.43 -1.82 8.55
N LEU A 194 10.58 -1.56 7.25
CA LEU A 194 11.85 -1.48 6.55
C LEU A 194 12.12 -0.05 6.07
N PRO A 195 13.36 0.28 5.73
CA PRO A 195 13.62 1.49 4.95
C PRO A 195 12.82 1.50 3.64
N PRO A 196 12.47 2.70 3.09
CA PRO A 196 11.89 2.79 1.75
C PRO A 196 12.84 2.19 0.71
N GLY A 197 12.29 1.48 -0.28
CA GLY A 197 13.09 0.89 -1.37
C GLY A 197 12.52 -0.38 -1.98
N LEU A 198 11.45 -0.97 -1.40
CA LEU A 198 10.69 -2.03 -2.03
C LEU A 198 9.23 -1.62 -2.20
N GLY A 199 8.72 -1.77 -3.42
CA GLY A 199 7.30 -1.82 -3.75
C GLY A 199 6.89 -3.26 -4.02
N CYS A 200 5.80 -3.72 -3.41
CA CYS A 200 5.27 -5.06 -3.65
C CYS A 200 3.93 -4.95 -4.37
N ILE A 201 3.70 -5.81 -5.35
CA ILE A 201 2.49 -5.83 -6.17
C ILE A 201 2.06 -7.26 -6.47
N ALA A 202 0.79 -7.55 -6.24
CA ALA A 202 0.15 -8.80 -6.66
C ALA A 202 -0.94 -8.52 -7.69
N LEU A 203 -1.07 -9.40 -8.67
CA LEU A 203 -2.08 -9.33 -9.71
C LEU A 203 -2.92 -10.61 -9.70
N SER A 204 -4.25 -10.49 -9.76
CA SER A 204 -5.16 -11.62 -10.00
C SER A 204 -4.96 -12.21 -11.40
N SER A 205 -5.46 -13.42 -11.62
CA SER A 205 -5.46 -14.03 -12.96
C SER A 205 -6.15 -13.15 -14.01
N ARG A 206 -7.21 -12.38 -13.64
CA ARG A 206 -7.87 -11.39 -14.52
C ARG A 206 -6.94 -10.23 -14.86
N ALA A 207 -6.23 -9.69 -13.87
CA ALA A 207 -5.27 -8.62 -14.07
C ALA A 207 -4.08 -9.10 -14.92
N TRP A 208 -3.62 -10.34 -14.73
CA TRP A 208 -2.58 -10.92 -15.58
C TRP A 208 -3.02 -11.06 -17.03
N LYS A 209 -4.26 -11.52 -17.30
CA LYS A 209 -4.82 -11.55 -18.66
C LYS A 209 -4.80 -10.16 -19.30
N ARG A 210 -5.18 -9.12 -18.56
CA ARG A 210 -5.10 -7.74 -19.05
C ARG A 210 -3.64 -7.29 -19.29
N ALA A 211 -2.71 -7.67 -18.43
CA ALA A 211 -1.29 -7.34 -18.58
C ALA A 211 -0.66 -7.98 -19.85
N GLU A 212 -1.15 -9.13 -20.30
CA GLU A 212 -0.70 -9.73 -21.57
C GLU A 212 -1.01 -8.83 -22.78
N GLU A 213 -2.09 -8.06 -22.72
CA GLU A 213 -2.55 -7.15 -23.76
C GLU A 213 -1.95 -5.74 -23.65
N ARG A 214 -0.96 -5.53 -22.76
CA ARG A 214 -0.35 -4.22 -22.49
C ARG A 214 -0.05 -3.41 -23.75
N ARG A 215 -0.43 -2.12 -23.73
CA ARG A 215 -0.20 -1.16 -24.81
C ARG A 215 0.79 -0.05 -24.46
N LEU A 216 0.98 0.23 -23.16
CA LEU A 216 1.93 1.24 -22.70
C LEU A 216 3.36 0.68 -22.67
N PRO A 217 4.38 1.49 -22.96
CA PRO A 217 5.77 1.07 -22.84
C PRO A 217 6.11 0.88 -21.34
N ALA A 218 6.75 -0.23 -21.03
CA ALA A 218 7.35 -0.46 -19.73
C ALA A 218 8.66 -1.24 -19.92
N PHE A 219 9.74 -0.73 -19.38
CA PHE A 219 11.03 -1.40 -19.37
C PHE A 219 11.40 -1.85 -17.95
N TYR A 220 11.51 -0.89 -17.02
CA TYR A 220 11.86 -1.18 -15.63
C TYR A 220 10.71 -1.84 -14.87
N PHE A 221 9.49 -1.38 -15.09
CA PHE A 221 8.27 -1.92 -14.47
C PHE A 221 7.56 -2.95 -15.37
N ASP A 222 8.28 -3.74 -16.16
CA ASP A 222 7.70 -4.84 -16.93
C ASP A 222 7.38 -6.03 -16.00
N LEU A 223 6.12 -6.09 -15.53
CA LEU A 223 5.68 -7.11 -14.58
C LEU A 223 5.70 -8.52 -15.17
N LYS A 224 5.55 -8.69 -16.50
CA LYS A 224 5.65 -10.01 -17.14
C LYS A 224 7.08 -10.54 -17.05
N ARG A 225 8.04 -9.66 -17.32
CA ARG A 225 9.46 -9.99 -17.18
C ARG A 225 9.82 -10.30 -15.73
N GLU A 226 9.33 -9.51 -14.79
CA GLU A 226 9.57 -9.72 -13.37
C GLU A 226 8.95 -11.03 -12.88
N ARG A 227 7.70 -11.34 -13.28
CA ARG A 227 7.02 -12.61 -12.95
C ARG A 227 7.81 -13.82 -13.42
N LYS A 228 8.34 -13.78 -14.66
CA LYS A 228 9.17 -14.86 -15.21
C LYS A 228 10.42 -15.10 -14.36
N ASN A 229 11.11 -14.04 -13.95
CA ASN A 229 12.31 -14.16 -13.11
C ASN A 229 11.98 -14.62 -11.68
N HIS A 230 10.89 -14.14 -11.10
CA HIS A 230 10.43 -14.60 -9.79
C HIS A 230 10.17 -16.10 -9.75
N ALA A 231 9.64 -16.70 -10.82
CA ALA A 231 9.43 -18.14 -10.91
C ALA A 231 10.73 -18.94 -10.69
N ASP A 232 11.86 -18.38 -11.11
CA ASP A 232 13.19 -18.95 -10.93
C ASP A 232 13.89 -18.48 -9.64
N ASN A 233 13.16 -17.90 -8.69
CA ASN A 233 13.66 -17.31 -7.45
C ASN A 233 14.78 -16.27 -7.66
N THR A 234 14.60 -15.43 -8.67
CA THR A 234 15.50 -14.33 -9.01
C THR A 234 14.69 -13.09 -9.43
N THR A 235 15.36 -12.03 -9.85
CA THR A 235 14.77 -10.77 -10.31
C THR A 235 15.26 -10.42 -11.71
N ALA A 236 14.48 -9.61 -12.43
CA ALA A 236 14.85 -9.17 -13.79
C ALA A 236 16.11 -8.28 -13.79
N TYR A 237 16.33 -7.54 -12.71
CA TYR A 237 17.47 -6.65 -12.48
C TYR A 237 18.10 -6.93 -11.12
N THR A 238 19.18 -6.23 -10.78
CA THR A 238 19.78 -6.33 -9.44
C THR A 238 18.77 -5.86 -8.39
N PRO A 239 18.37 -6.73 -7.46
CA PRO A 239 17.42 -6.38 -6.41
C PRO A 239 18.07 -5.55 -5.29
N ALA A 240 17.25 -4.96 -4.44
CA ALA A 240 17.68 -4.36 -3.20
C ALA A 240 17.99 -5.46 -2.15
N VAL A 241 19.14 -6.14 -2.29
CA VAL A 241 19.49 -7.37 -1.55
C VAL A 241 19.28 -7.22 -0.05
N SER A 242 19.84 -6.18 0.59
CA SER A 242 19.70 -5.96 2.03
C SER A 242 18.24 -5.76 2.45
N LEU A 243 17.41 -5.11 1.62
CA LEU A 243 15.99 -4.94 1.91
C LEU A 243 15.21 -6.26 1.78
N VAL A 244 15.59 -7.14 0.86
CA VAL A 244 14.99 -8.48 0.74
C VAL A 244 15.37 -9.33 1.97
N ILE A 245 16.61 -9.25 2.44
CA ILE A 245 17.06 -9.93 3.67
C ILE A 245 16.31 -9.37 4.89
N GLY A 246 16.16 -8.05 4.99
CA GLY A 246 15.35 -7.43 6.04
C GLY A 246 13.88 -7.85 5.98
N LEU A 247 13.30 -7.93 4.77
CA LEU A 247 11.93 -8.37 4.56
C LEU A 247 11.71 -9.82 5.01
N HIS A 248 12.67 -10.70 4.76
CA HIS A 248 12.66 -12.06 5.28
C HIS A 248 12.51 -12.10 6.81
N SER A 249 13.30 -11.27 7.52
CA SER A 249 13.21 -11.17 8.99
C SER A 249 11.87 -10.62 9.45
N VAL A 250 11.35 -9.56 8.81
CA VAL A 250 10.04 -8.98 9.15
C VAL A 250 8.91 -9.97 8.93
N LEU A 251 8.92 -10.70 7.81
CA LEU A 251 7.89 -11.70 7.53
C LEU A 251 7.91 -12.84 8.57
N GLY A 252 9.10 -13.25 9.03
CA GLY A 252 9.24 -14.19 10.15
C GLY A 252 8.66 -13.65 11.46
N MET A 253 8.85 -12.36 11.77
CA MET A 253 8.25 -11.73 12.95
C MET A 253 6.71 -11.70 12.86
N LEU A 254 6.16 -11.34 11.70
CA LEU A 254 4.71 -11.31 11.47
C LEU A 254 4.09 -12.71 11.52
N GLU A 255 4.80 -13.73 11.02
CA GLU A 255 4.36 -15.12 11.10
C GLU A 255 4.38 -15.64 12.54
N ALA A 256 5.41 -15.32 13.30
CA ALA A 256 5.52 -15.70 14.72
C ALA A 256 4.43 -15.06 15.58
N GLU A 257 4.07 -13.81 15.34
CA GLU A 257 2.94 -13.14 16.02
C GLU A 257 1.59 -13.67 15.53
N GLY A 258 1.48 -14.03 14.24
CA GLY A 258 0.25 -14.39 13.54
C GLY A 258 -0.58 -13.17 13.12
N LEU A 259 -0.99 -13.13 11.85
CA LEU A 259 -1.71 -11.97 11.28
C LEU A 259 -2.94 -11.51 12.08
N PRO A 260 -3.81 -12.40 12.60
CA PRO A 260 -4.94 -11.97 13.44
C PRO A 260 -4.49 -11.19 14.68
N ASN A 261 -3.39 -11.59 15.32
CA ASN A 261 -2.84 -10.91 16.49
C ASN A 261 -2.23 -9.56 16.11
N VAL A 262 -1.52 -9.49 14.96
CA VAL A 262 -1.01 -8.24 14.39
C VAL A 262 -2.15 -7.26 14.17
N PHE A 263 -3.24 -7.67 13.53
CA PHE A 263 -4.42 -6.84 13.28
C PHE A 263 -5.07 -6.37 14.58
N ALA A 264 -5.25 -7.27 15.55
CA ALA A 264 -5.80 -6.94 16.88
C ALA A 264 -4.91 -5.95 17.63
N ARG A 265 -3.58 -6.09 17.54
CA ARG A 265 -2.62 -5.14 18.14
C ARG A 265 -2.76 -3.75 17.52
N HIS A 266 -2.81 -3.64 16.19
CA HIS A 266 -3.00 -2.36 15.52
C HIS A 266 -4.34 -1.71 15.89
N ALA A 267 -5.43 -2.46 15.87
CA ALA A 267 -6.75 -1.97 16.26
C ALA A 267 -6.75 -1.42 17.69
N ARG A 268 -6.15 -2.15 18.64
CA ARG A 268 -6.05 -1.74 20.06
C ARG A 268 -5.23 -0.46 20.22
N LEU A 269 -4.07 -0.36 19.58
CA LEU A 269 -3.20 0.81 19.66
C LEU A 269 -3.85 2.04 19.02
N ALA A 270 -4.52 1.86 17.89
CA ALA A 270 -5.25 2.92 17.23
C ALA A 270 -6.42 3.43 18.10
N GLU A 271 -7.17 2.52 18.74
CA GLU A 271 -8.26 2.94 19.64
C GLU A 271 -7.73 3.62 20.90
N ALA A 272 -6.64 3.16 21.49
CA ALA A 272 -5.99 3.84 22.61
C ALA A 272 -5.59 5.28 22.23
N THR A 273 -5.02 5.48 21.04
CA THR A 273 -4.64 6.80 20.52
C THR A 273 -5.88 7.68 20.32
N ARG A 274 -6.93 7.16 19.69
CA ARG A 274 -8.20 7.90 19.48
C ARG A 274 -8.89 8.26 20.79
N SER A 275 -8.87 7.36 21.76
CA SER A 275 -9.41 7.61 23.10
C SER A 275 -8.66 8.74 23.81
N ALA A 276 -7.33 8.76 23.71
CA ALA A 276 -6.50 9.86 24.23
C ALA A 276 -6.84 11.20 23.54
N VAL A 277 -6.98 11.21 22.22
CA VAL A 277 -7.40 12.41 21.45
C VAL A 277 -8.74 12.94 21.95
N ARG A 278 -9.74 12.07 22.14
CA ARG A 278 -11.06 12.47 22.67
C ARG A 278 -10.98 12.98 24.12
N ALA A 279 -10.19 12.32 24.98
CA ALA A 279 -9.99 12.75 26.36
C ALA A 279 -9.33 14.12 26.48
N LEU A 280 -8.52 14.52 25.48
CA LEU A 280 -7.96 15.86 25.36
C LEU A 280 -8.93 16.88 24.76
N GLY A 281 -10.17 16.50 24.46
CA GLY A 281 -11.16 17.39 23.84
C GLY A 281 -10.87 17.68 22.37
N LEU A 282 -9.98 16.92 21.72
CA LEU A 282 -9.62 17.12 20.31
C LEU A 282 -10.55 16.34 19.39
N ARG A 283 -10.75 16.86 18.17
CA ARG A 283 -11.59 16.23 17.14
C ARG A 283 -10.77 15.36 16.21
N LEU A 284 -11.23 14.14 15.96
CA LEU A 284 -10.67 13.25 14.94
C LEU A 284 -10.99 13.77 13.55
N LEU A 285 -10.07 13.60 12.61
CA LEU A 285 -10.26 13.95 11.21
C LEU A 285 -11.21 13.00 10.49
N ALA A 286 -11.11 11.70 10.74
CA ALA A 286 -11.96 10.65 10.16
C ALA A 286 -12.74 9.88 11.25
N PRO A 287 -13.75 10.49 11.91
CA PRO A 287 -14.42 9.86 13.02
C PRO A 287 -15.33 8.69 12.64
N ALA A 288 -15.87 8.69 11.41
CA ALA A 288 -16.80 7.66 10.92
C ALA A 288 -16.11 6.43 10.36
N ALA A 289 -14.92 6.58 9.76
CA ALA A 289 -14.17 5.50 9.12
C ALA A 289 -12.66 5.61 9.45
N PRO A 290 -12.27 5.55 10.75
CA PRO A 290 -10.90 5.79 11.15
C PRO A 290 -9.98 4.63 10.79
N SER A 291 -8.82 4.96 10.21
CA SER A 291 -7.78 3.97 9.91
C SER A 291 -7.14 3.41 11.18
N PRO A 292 -6.88 2.10 11.27
CA PRO A 292 -6.04 1.53 12.31
C PRO A 292 -4.53 1.77 12.08
N ALA A 293 -4.15 2.28 10.91
CA ALA A 293 -2.75 2.57 10.57
C ALA A 293 -2.26 3.93 11.06
N ALA A 294 -3.17 4.91 11.17
CA ALA A 294 -2.83 6.28 11.55
C ALA A 294 -4.05 6.99 12.15
N THR A 295 -3.80 7.98 13.01
CA THR A 295 -4.85 8.80 13.62
C THR A 295 -4.64 10.26 13.23
N GLY A 296 -5.58 10.81 12.47
CA GLY A 296 -5.65 12.23 12.13
C GLY A 296 -6.51 12.98 13.13
N LEU A 297 -6.10 14.19 13.47
CA LEU A 297 -6.85 15.07 14.35
C LEU A 297 -6.79 16.53 13.85
N PHE A 298 -7.81 17.30 14.21
CA PHE A 298 -7.80 18.74 14.04
C PHE A 298 -7.05 19.40 15.20
N LEU A 299 -6.18 20.34 14.86
CA LEU A 299 -5.51 21.15 15.88
C LEU A 299 -6.50 22.09 16.56
N PRO A 300 -6.26 22.45 17.84
CA PRO A 300 -7.00 23.51 18.50
C PRO A 300 -6.89 24.83 17.76
N GLU A 301 -7.91 25.66 17.89
CA GLU A 301 -7.91 27.01 17.32
C GLU A 301 -6.70 27.82 17.82
N GLY A 302 -6.09 28.58 16.92
CA GLY A 302 -4.90 29.41 17.21
C GLY A 302 -3.57 28.64 17.18
N ILE A 303 -3.56 27.31 17.00
CA ILE A 303 -2.32 26.51 16.87
C ILE A 303 -2.00 26.28 15.40
N GLU A 304 -0.87 26.81 14.95
CA GLU A 304 -0.33 26.55 13.61
C GLU A 304 0.39 25.20 13.57
N GLY A 305 -0.06 24.29 12.69
CA GLY A 305 0.49 22.94 12.55
C GLY A 305 1.99 22.91 12.26
N GLY A 306 2.47 23.81 11.40
CA GLY A 306 3.90 23.91 11.09
C GLY A 306 4.77 24.29 12.29
N LYS A 307 4.30 25.22 13.12
CA LYS A 307 4.98 25.62 14.37
C LYS A 307 4.98 24.48 15.39
N LEU A 308 3.84 23.79 15.57
CA LEU A 308 3.74 22.63 16.45
C LEU A 308 4.66 21.51 16.01
N ALA A 309 4.66 21.14 14.73
CA ALA A 309 5.54 20.09 14.20
C ALA A 309 7.02 20.44 14.40
N LYS A 310 7.40 21.71 14.17
CA LYS A 310 8.76 22.19 14.44
C LYS A 310 9.12 22.09 15.93
N TYR A 311 8.23 22.49 16.82
CA TYR A 311 8.45 22.39 18.26
C TYR A 311 8.62 20.94 18.72
N LEU A 312 7.74 20.03 18.27
CA LEU A 312 7.82 18.61 18.58
C LEU A 312 9.14 18.00 18.12
N ARG A 313 9.58 18.31 16.90
CA ARG A 313 10.84 17.82 16.34
C ARG A 313 12.04 18.37 17.10
N ASP A 314 12.12 19.69 17.28
CA ASP A 314 13.33 20.38 17.73
C ASP A 314 13.50 20.31 19.27
N ARG A 315 12.38 20.22 20.03
CA ARG A 315 12.39 20.23 21.50
C ARG A 315 12.10 18.87 22.10
N MET A 316 11.26 18.05 21.46
CA MET A 316 10.81 16.77 22.02
C MET A 316 11.37 15.56 21.26
N GLY A 317 12.03 15.78 20.11
CA GLY A 317 12.55 14.69 19.27
C GLY A 317 11.47 13.84 18.62
N VAL A 318 10.26 14.40 18.43
CA VAL A 318 9.12 13.70 17.81
C VAL A 318 8.93 14.21 16.39
N THR A 319 8.85 13.27 15.43
CA THR A 319 8.61 13.56 14.00
C THR A 319 7.40 12.79 13.51
#